data_345618242cbbb0e280d8179396adbd90
#
_entry.id   345618242cbbb0e280d8179396adbd90
#
_cell.length_a   1.000
_cell.length_b   1.000
_cell.length_c   1.000
_cell.angle_alpha   90.00
_cell.angle_beta   90.00
_cell.angle_gamma   90.00
#
_symmetry.space_group_name_H-M   'P 1'
#
loop_
_entity.id
_entity.type
_entity.pdbx_description
1 polymer ?
#
loop_
_entity_poly.entity_id
_entity_poly.type
_entity_poly.pdbx_seq_one_letter_code
_entity_poly.pdbx_strand_id
1 'polypeptide(L)'
;MTTILKKCINDTRKTFHGREDSPLGLGYAPDPEFPGTIMNGKDGKLYTVKAGTKYKKWIPFSIDLEDLPHDCYHEVKFPKTRKISFEEETGVEEKLGGSKPFSVEGEGWPIDERGNPYIFVAQFKHPDDQNKLIVFFIDQEFEDSDIIEYDLDEETLKKQITITCPENEESKHPNIIYDPYIIDYYRISKELKPLSFLYERLRLPENDQFRTDYYASDYFANDCIKIGGTAFHCQQELTFNKFLQLNDSGVLPVEFGDSGIGQLKQSRYGSYFFSWDCY
;
A
#
# COMPACT_ATOMS: atom_id res chain seq x y z
N MET A 1 -50.24 16.28 -9.28
CA MET A 1 -49.67 15.61 -8.06
C MET A 1 -49.29 16.67 -7.06
N THR A 2 -49.95 16.71 -5.92
CA THR A 2 -49.68 17.70 -4.85
C THR A 2 -48.38 17.27 -4.16
N THR A 3 -47.34 18.07 -4.28
CA THR A 3 -46.06 17.78 -3.64
C THR A 3 -46.19 18.06 -2.14
N ILE A 4 -46.09 17.04 -1.32
CA ILE A 4 -46.14 17.16 0.14
C ILE A 4 -44.79 17.69 0.62
N LEU A 5 -44.81 18.86 1.26
CA LEU A 5 -43.65 19.41 1.96
C LEU A 5 -43.37 18.61 3.23
N LYS A 6 -42.13 18.20 3.43
CA LYS A 6 -41.64 17.51 4.63
C LYS A 6 -40.86 18.49 5.50
N LYS A 7 -40.84 18.27 6.82
CA LYS A 7 -39.99 19.05 7.73
C LYS A 7 -38.55 18.55 7.68
N CYS A 8 -37.60 19.49 7.76
CA CYS A 8 -36.17 19.13 7.81
C CYS A 8 -35.83 18.41 9.13
N ILE A 9 -34.83 17.54 9.07
CA ILE A 9 -34.37 16.72 10.21
C ILE A 9 -33.64 17.61 11.23
N ASN A 10 -32.78 18.49 10.75
CA ASN A 10 -31.92 19.35 11.57
C ASN A 10 -32.56 20.72 11.92
N ASP A 11 -33.70 21.09 11.29
CA ASP A 11 -34.50 22.28 11.65
C ASP A 11 -35.97 22.07 11.28
N THR A 12 -36.79 21.71 12.24
CA THR A 12 -38.23 21.45 12.03
C THR A 12 -39.05 22.67 11.62
N ARG A 13 -38.48 23.88 11.66
CA ARG A 13 -39.10 25.12 11.16
C ARG A 13 -38.95 25.25 9.65
N LYS A 14 -38.04 24.51 9.05
CA LYS A 14 -37.78 24.44 7.59
C LYS A 14 -38.47 23.25 6.97
N THR A 15 -38.79 23.39 5.71
CA THR A 15 -39.42 22.33 4.92
C THR A 15 -38.65 22.12 3.62
N PHE A 16 -38.77 20.92 3.07
CA PHE A 16 -38.15 20.53 1.80
C PHE A 16 -39.09 19.64 0.96
N HIS A 17 -38.84 19.59 -0.34
CA HIS A 17 -39.66 18.79 -1.25
C HIS A 17 -39.13 17.34 -1.41
N GLY A 18 -37.86 17.08 -1.11
CA GLY A 18 -37.19 15.82 -1.35
C GLY A 18 -36.83 15.57 -2.80
N ARG A 19 -36.81 16.64 -3.61
CA ARG A 19 -36.38 16.60 -5.04
C ARG A 19 -35.04 17.31 -5.25
N GLU A 20 -34.60 18.04 -4.25
CA GLU A 20 -33.35 18.77 -4.26
C GLU A 20 -32.18 17.77 -4.30
N ASP A 21 -31.18 17.99 -5.16
CA ASP A 21 -29.99 17.15 -5.30
C ASP A 21 -29.07 17.27 -4.10
N SER A 22 -29.03 18.44 -3.45
CA SER A 22 -28.23 18.75 -2.27
C SER A 22 -28.71 18.01 -1.01
N PRO A 23 -27.98 18.12 0.13
CA PRO A 23 -28.40 17.57 1.43
C PRO A 23 -29.80 18.02 1.86
N LEU A 24 -30.31 19.13 1.35
CA LEU A 24 -31.69 19.55 1.60
C LEU A 24 -32.70 18.49 1.10
N GLY A 25 -32.43 17.81 0.00
CA GLY A 25 -33.29 16.73 -0.51
C GLY A 25 -33.34 15.51 0.40
N LEU A 26 -32.37 15.36 1.29
CA LEU A 26 -32.31 14.36 2.37
C LEU A 26 -32.93 14.89 3.68
N GLY A 27 -33.30 16.17 3.73
CA GLY A 27 -33.90 16.83 4.90
C GLY A 27 -32.97 17.64 5.76
N TYR A 28 -31.76 17.95 5.29
CA TYR A 28 -30.78 18.77 6.02
C TYR A 28 -30.78 20.21 5.51
N ALA A 29 -31.37 21.12 6.29
CA ALA A 29 -31.34 22.56 5.99
C ALA A 29 -29.92 23.11 6.22
N PRO A 30 -29.44 24.08 5.42
CA PRO A 30 -28.08 24.62 5.59
C PRO A 30 -27.94 25.60 6.76
N ASP A 31 -29.03 26.25 7.19
CA ASP A 31 -28.97 27.31 8.21
C ASP A 31 -28.48 26.86 9.60
N PRO A 32 -28.85 25.67 10.12
CA PRO A 32 -28.31 25.16 11.37
C PRO A 32 -26.82 24.72 11.29
N GLU A 33 -26.37 24.34 10.11
CA GLU A 33 -25.02 23.81 9.92
C GLU A 33 -23.97 24.92 9.99
N PHE A 34 -22.75 24.57 10.39
CA PHE A 34 -21.61 25.50 10.34
C PHE A 34 -21.16 25.74 8.90
N PRO A 35 -20.71 26.96 8.55
CA PRO A 35 -20.05 27.20 7.28
C PRO A 35 -18.84 26.25 7.12
N GLY A 36 -18.70 25.64 5.95
CA GLY A 36 -17.67 24.63 5.69
C GLY A 36 -18.05 23.19 6.05
N THR A 37 -19.22 22.95 6.69
CA THR A 37 -19.74 21.59 6.87
C THR A 37 -19.92 20.93 5.51
N ILE A 38 -19.40 19.69 5.37
CA ILE A 38 -19.49 18.90 4.13
C ILE A 38 -20.43 17.72 4.36
N MET A 39 -21.35 17.50 3.42
CA MET A 39 -22.31 16.40 3.45
C MET A 39 -22.59 15.87 2.05
N ASN A 40 -23.00 14.60 1.98
CA ASN A 40 -23.54 14.01 0.75
C ASN A 40 -24.87 14.63 0.39
N GLY A 41 -25.04 14.98 -0.87
CA GLY A 41 -26.35 15.33 -1.45
C GLY A 41 -27.17 14.07 -1.75
N LYS A 42 -28.43 14.29 -2.11
CA LYS A 42 -29.31 13.21 -2.54
C LYS A 42 -28.86 12.58 -3.88
N ASP A 43 -28.13 13.34 -4.68
CA ASP A 43 -27.51 12.91 -5.94
C ASP A 43 -26.19 12.16 -5.75
N GLY A 44 -25.77 11.93 -4.50
CA GLY A 44 -24.49 11.26 -4.15
C GLY A 44 -23.26 12.16 -4.21
N LYS A 45 -23.39 13.44 -4.63
CA LYS A 45 -22.28 14.39 -4.69
C LYS A 45 -22.04 15.05 -3.34
N LEU A 46 -20.82 15.56 -3.15
CA LEU A 46 -20.48 16.35 -1.96
C LEU A 46 -20.99 17.79 -2.10
N TYR A 47 -21.45 18.33 -0.99
CA TYR A 47 -21.89 19.72 -0.83
C TYR A 47 -21.30 20.31 0.43
N THR A 48 -21.01 21.62 0.39
CA THR A 48 -20.57 22.37 1.56
C THR A 48 -21.50 23.53 1.87
N VAL A 49 -21.55 23.93 3.13
CA VAL A 49 -22.32 25.08 3.57
C VAL A 49 -21.53 26.36 3.32
N LYS A 50 -22.09 27.25 2.50
CA LYS A 50 -21.57 28.61 2.29
C LYS A 50 -22.46 29.63 3.02
N ALA A 51 -21.83 30.48 3.83
CA ALA A 51 -22.52 31.60 4.44
C ALA A 51 -22.85 32.65 3.37
N GLY A 52 -24.10 33.10 3.36
CA GLY A 52 -24.56 34.26 2.61
C GLY A 52 -24.90 35.42 3.54
N THR A 53 -25.24 36.58 2.99
CA THR A 53 -25.61 37.78 3.78
C THR A 53 -26.90 37.64 4.62
N LYS A 54 -27.82 36.79 4.17
CA LYS A 54 -29.12 36.60 4.85
C LYS A 54 -29.38 35.17 5.30
N TYR A 55 -28.82 34.19 4.60
CA TYR A 55 -29.03 32.77 4.86
C TYR A 55 -27.85 31.95 4.31
N LYS A 56 -27.67 30.75 4.83
CA LYS A 56 -26.67 29.78 4.34
C LYS A 56 -27.25 28.98 3.18
N LYS A 57 -26.36 28.41 2.36
CA LYS A 57 -26.73 27.57 1.21
C LYS A 57 -25.84 26.34 1.16
N TRP A 58 -26.41 25.23 0.72
CA TRP A 58 -25.62 24.13 0.17
C TRP A 58 -25.12 24.52 -1.22
N ILE A 59 -23.84 24.42 -1.44
CA ILE A 59 -23.21 24.56 -2.76
C ILE A 59 -22.46 23.30 -3.09
N PRO A 60 -22.38 22.88 -4.36
CA PRO A 60 -21.53 21.76 -4.74
C PRO A 60 -20.11 21.94 -4.25
N PHE A 61 -19.52 20.85 -3.80
CA PHE A 61 -18.16 20.80 -3.32
C PHE A 61 -17.42 19.71 -4.10
N SER A 62 -16.27 20.03 -4.66
CA SER A 62 -15.37 19.09 -5.31
C SER A 62 -14.01 19.16 -4.62
N ILE A 63 -13.35 18.03 -4.56
CA ILE A 63 -11.97 17.92 -4.10
C ILE A 63 -11.15 17.62 -5.32
N ASP A 64 -10.17 18.46 -5.57
CA ASP A 64 -9.11 18.14 -6.51
C ASP A 64 -8.04 17.35 -5.77
N LEU A 65 -7.79 16.11 -6.22
CA LEU A 65 -6.79 15.24 -5.60
C LEU A 65 -5.37 15.81 -5.75
N GLU A 66 -5.13 16.67 -6.74
CA GLU A 66 -3.84 17.35 -6.94
C GLU A 66 -3.60 18.46 -5.91
N ASP A 67 -4.67 19.06 -5.39
CA ASP A 67 -4.64 20.18 -4.45
C ASP A 67 -4.71 19.76 -2.96
N LEU A 68 -4.60 18.46 -2.68
CA LEU A 68 -4.66 17.97 -1.29
C LEU A 68 -3.47 18.45 -0.46
N PRO A 69 -3.66 18.66 0.86
CA PRO A 69 -2.58 18.94 1.77
C PRO A 69 -1.44 17.92 1.67
N HIS A 70 -0.21 18.39 1.82
CA HIS A 70 0.99 17.54 1.68
C HIS A 70 0.97 16.30 2.58
N ASP A 71 0.35 16.39 3.74
CA ASP A 71 0.20 15.28 4.68
C ASP A 71 -0.83 14.23 4.28
N CYS A 72 -1.54 14.45 3.16
CA CYS A 72 -2.40 13.44 2.53
C CYS A 72 -1.62 12.43 1.65
N TYR A 73 -0.32 12.62 1.48
CA TYR A 73 0.53 11.76 0.67
C TYR A 73 1.56 11.02 1.51
N HIS A 74 2.05 9.89 0.98
CA HIS A 74 3.25 9.19 1.43
C HIS A 74 4.35 9.36 0.40
N GLU A 75 5.58 9.24 0.87
CA GLU A 75 6.69 8.91 0.01
C GLU A 75 6.66 7.41 -0.32
N VAL A 76 6.91 7.08 -1.57
CA VAL A 76 7.03 5.73 -2.08
C VAL A 76 8.29 5.60 -2.93
N LYS A 77 8.99 4.46 -2.80
CA LYS A 77 10.24 4.16 -3.48
C LYS A 77 10.02 3.03 -4.48
N PHE A 78 10.28 3.30 -5.75
CA PHE A 78 10.24 2.32 -6.82
C PHE A 78 11.67 1.90 -7.15
N PRO A 79 12.06 0.63 -6.92
CA PRO A 79 13.39 0.15 -7.27
C PRO A 79 13.58 0.20 -8.79
N LYS A 80 14.69 0.78 -9.20
CA LYS A 80 15.20 0.70 -10.57
C LYS A 80 16.32 -0.30 -10.61
N THR A 81 16.04 -1.42 -11.25
CA THR A 81 16.86 -2.61 -11.19
C THR A 81 17.61 -2.83 -12.49
N ARG A 82 18.75 -3.50 -12.38
CA ARG A 82 19.56 -4.00 -13.48
C ARG A 82 19.88 -5.46 -13.24
N LYS A 83 19.61 -6.31 -14.23
CA LYS A 83 20.00 -7.71 -14.19
C LYS A 83 21.51 -7.84 -14.19
N ILE A 84 22.05 -8.73 -13.36
CA ILE A 84 23.46 -9.12 -13.33
C ILE A 84 23.60 -10.63 -13.48
N SER A 85 24.83 -11.12 -13.64
CA SER A 85 25.09 -12.55 -13.56
C SER A 85 25.26 -13.02 -12.11
N PHE A 86 25.09 -14.30 -11.86
CA PHE A 86 25.30 -14.89 -10.52
C PHE A 86 26.74 -14.76 -10.02
N GLU A 87 27.73 -14.65 -10.93
CA GLU A 87 29.12 -14.43 -10.56
C GLU A 87 29.37 -13.02 -10.02
N GLU A 88 28.59 -12.04 -10.50
CA GLU A 88 28.71 -10.63 -10.07
C GLU A 88 28.09 -10.35 -8.71
N GLU A 89 27.28 -11.28 -8.16
CA GLU A 89 26.69 -11.10 -6.84
C GLU A 89 27.75 -11.12 -5.73
N THR A 90 27.69 -10.14 -4.83
CA THR A 90 28.57 -10.04 -3.66
C THR A 90 27.90 -10.42 -2.34
N GLY A 91 26.57 -10.44 -2.31
CA GLY A 91 25.77 -10.72 -1.13
C GLY A 91 25.47 -9.50 -0.26
N VAL A 92 26.04 -8.31 -0.53
CA VAL A 92 25.83 -7.09 0.27
C VAL A 92 24.94 -6.05 -0.41
N GLU A 93 24.74 -6.18 -1.71
CA GLU A 93 23.93 -5.27 -2.51
C GLU A 93 22.44 -5.37 -2.21
N GLU A 94 21.71 -4.27 -2.32
CA GLU A 94 20.26 -4.30 -2.36
C GLU A 94 19.81 -4.92 -3.68
N LYS A 95 18.95 -5.95 -3.62
CA LYS A 95 18.56 -6.71 -4.83
C LYS A 95 17.25 -7.47 -4.68
N LEU A 96 16.76 -7.92 -5.85
CA LEU A 96 15.63 -8.83 -5.99
C LEU A 96 16.16 -10.13 -6.61
N GLY A 97 15.77 -11.27 -6.04
CA GLY A 97 16.26 -12.58 -6.49
C GLY A 97 17.77 -12.77 -6.28
N GLY A 98 18.32 -13.78 -6.95
CA GLY A 98 19.73 -14.16 -6.87
C GLY A 98 20.00 -15.39 -6.01
N SER A 99 21.27 -15.74 -5.90
CA SER A 99 21.74 -16.96 -5.22
C SER A 99 22.57 -16.69 -3.97
N LYS A 100 22.92 -15.45 -3.69
CA LYS A 100 23.81 -15.06 -2.60
C LYS A 100 23.15 -14.01 -1.70
N PRO A 101 22.13 -14.37 -0.89
CA PRO A 101 21.59 -13.47 0.12
C PRO A 101 22.68 -13.08 1.11
N PHE A 102 22.50 -11.93 1.78
CA PHE A 102 23.33 -11.56 2.92
C PHE A 102 23.14 -12.58 4.04
N SER A 103 24.23 -13.05 4.63
CA SER A 103 24.21 -13.97 5.74
C SER A 103 25.50 -13.85 6.57
N VAL A 104 25.48 -14.30 7.80
CA VAL A 104 26.64 -14.26 8.71
C VAL A 104 27.00 -15.65 9.22
N GLU A 105 28.20 -15.78 9.78
CA GLU A 105 28.73 -17.03 10.32
C GLU A 105 27.73 -17.72 11.27
N GLY A 106 27.48 -19.00 11.02
CA GLY A 106 26.55 -19.82 11.81
C GLY A 106 25.14 -19.92 11.23
N GLU A 107 24.83 -19.14 10.19
CA GLU A 107 23.56 -19.22 9.49
C GLU A 107 23.64 -20.14 8.28
N GLY A 108 22.47 -20.61 7.82
CA GLY A 108 22.32 -21.41 6.63
C GLY A 108 21.15 -20.93 5.79
N TRP A 109 20.97 -21.51 4.63
CA TRP A 109 19.79 -21.24 3.81
C TRP A 109 18.53 -21.72 4.54
N PRO A 110 17.47 -20.86 4.67
CA PRO A 110 16.22 -21.27 5.31
C PRO A 110 15.56 -22.45 4.62
N ILE A 111 15.05 -23.37 5.42
CA ILE A 111 14.32 -24.57 4.95
C ILE A 111 13.04 -24.73 5.75
N ASP A 112 11.98 -25.24 5.11
CA ASP A 112 10.73 -25.56 5.75
C ASP A 112 10.81 -26.82 6.63
N GLU A 113 9.74 -27.15 7.35
CA GLU A 113 9.66 -28.35 8.20
C GLU A 113 9.80 -29.66 7.42
N ARG A 114 9.61 -29.65 6.10
CA ARG A 114 9.73 -30.80 5.20
C ARG A 114 11.14 -30.89 4.58
N GLY A 115 12.02 -29.93 4.87
CA GLY A 115 13.37 -29.86 4.32
C GLY A 115 13.44 -29.17 2.95
N ASN A 116 12.39 -28.52 2.48
CA ASN A 116 12.44 -27.76 1.24
C ASN A 116 13.07 -26.39 1.49
N PRO A 117 13.99 -25.95 0.63
CA PRO A 117 14.58 -24.62 0.76
C PRO A 117 13.55 -23.54 0.40
N TYR A 118 13.60 -22.43 1.14
CA TYR A 118 12.84 -21.24 0.84
C TYR A 118 13.37 -20.54 -0.42
N ILE A 119 12.53 -19.75 -1.04
CA ILE A 119 12.87 -18.90 -2.18
C ILE A 119 13.43 -17.58 -1.62
N PHE A 120 14.65 -17.21 -2.02
CA PHE A 120 15.16 -15.88 -1.75
C PHE A 120 14.47 -14.87 -2.65
N VAL A 121 13.75 -13.90 -2.08
CA VAL A 121 12.94 -12.94 -2.81
C VAL A 121 13.67 -11.63 -3.00
N ALA A 122 14.19 -11.06 -1.91
CA ALA A 122 14.76 -9.73 -1.93
C ALA A 122 15.66 -9.47 -0.71
N GLN A 123 16.59 -8.55 -0.88
CA GLN A 123 17.21 -7.86 0.24
C GLN A 123 17.29 -6.36 -0.04
N PHE A 124 16.93 -5.57 0.97
CA PHE A 124 16.86 -4.12 0.85
C PHE A 124 17.07 -3.46 2.20
N LYS A 125 17.52 -2.22 2.18
CA LYS A 125 17.69 -1.44 3.43
C LYS A 125 16.36 -1.15 4.08
N HIS A 126 16.36 -1.22 5.40
CA HIS A 126 15.18 -0.89 6.19
C HIS A 126 14.70 0.54 5.86
N PRO A 127 13.40 0.77 5.59
CA PRO A 127 12.90 2.07 5.15
C PRO A 127 13.23 3.24 6.07
N ASP A 128 13.26 3.01 7.39
CA ASP A 128 13.54 4.04 8.39
C ASP A 128 14.97 4.02 8.93
N ASP A 129 15.76 2.98 8.65
CA ASP A 129 17.12 2.84 9.15
C ASP A 129 18.05 2.27 8.08
N GLN A 130 18.80 3.12 7.42
CA GLN A 130 19.72 2.75 6.34
C GLN A 130 20.92 1.90 6.81
N ASN A 131 21.11 1.75 8.13
CA ASN A 131 22.13 0.86 8.69
C ASN A 131 21.62 -0.57 8.90
N LYS A 132 20.37 -0.83 8.54
CA LYS A 132 19.77 -2.15 8.66
C LYS A 132 19.42 -2.70 7.28
N LEU A 133 19.66 -4.00 7.09
CA LEU A 133 19.31 -4.74 5.90
C LEU A 133 18.23 -5.77 6.24
N ILE A 134 17.18 -5.80 5.46
CA ILE A 134 16.14 -6.83 5.53
C ILE A 134 16.43 -7.86 4.44
N VAL A 135 16.53 -9.12 4.81
CA VAL A 135 16.65 -10.27 3.90
C VAL A 135 15.38 -11.07 3.99
N PHE A 136 14.73 -11.28 2.85
CA PHE A 136 13.39 -11.83 2.78
C PHE A 136 13.35 -13.10 1.94
N PHE A 137 12.82 -14.16 2.56
CA PHE A 137 12.56 -15.45 1.95
C PHE A 137 11.09 -15.82 2.10
N ILE A 138 10.57 -16.61 1.17
CA ILE A 138 9.24 -17.22 1.25
C ILE A 138 9.34 -18.71 0.98
N ASP A 139 8.44 -19.49 1.53
CA ASP A 139 8.32 -20.91 1.21
C ASP A 139 7.80 -21.10 -0.23
N GLN A 140 7.84 -22.32 -0.73
CA GLN A 140 7.44 -22.63 -2.10
C GLN A 140 5.93 -22.61 -2.32
N GLU A 141 5.14 -22.58 -1.26
CA GLU A 141 3.68 -22.52 -1.28
C GLU A 141 3.15 -21.11 -0.96
N PHE A 142 4.05 -20.16 -0.66
CA PHE A 142 3.75 -18.77 -0.26
C PHE A 142 2.91 -18.64 1.01
N GLU A 143 2.95 -19.65 1.87
CA GLU A 143 2.21 -19.68 3.13
C GLU A 143 3.04 -19.22 4.33
N ASP A 144 4.37 -19.37 4.23
CA ASP A 144 5.31 -19.01 5.29
C ASP A 144 6.46 -18.16 4.76
N SER A 145 7.13 -17.46 5.66
CA SER A 145 8.23 -16.56 5.31
C SER A 145 9.28 -16.52 6.40
N ASP A 146 10.53 -16.39 5.99
CA ASP A 146 11.65 -16.09 6.88
C ASP A 146 12.21 -14.71 6.54
N ILE A 147 12.16 -13.81 7.51
CA ILE A 147 12.56 -12.41 7.35
C ILE A 147 13.60 -12.09 8.41
N ILE A 148 14.80 -11.81 7.95
CA ILE A 148 15.96 -11.57 8.81
C ILE A 148 16.37 -10.10 8.70
N GLU A 149 16.55 -9.44 9.84
CA GLU A 149 17.06 -8.07 9.90
C GLU A 149 18.48 -8.08 10.42
N TYR A 150 19.40 -7.49 9.69
CA TYR A 150 20.81 -7.35 10.07
C TYR A 150 21.17 -5.89 10.31
N ASP A 151 21.91 -5.62 11.39
CA ASP A 151 22.62 -4.36 11.56
C ASP A 151 23.87 -4.37 10.68
N LEU A 152 24.02 -3.39 9.77
CA LEU A 152 25.16 -3.28 8.86
C LEU A 152 26.34 -2.56 9.53
N ASP A 153 26.72 -3.00 10.73
CA ASP A 153 27.91 -2.53 11.42
C ASP A 153 29.18 -3.26 10.98
N GLU A 154 30.34 -2.76 11.40
CA GLU A 154 31.63 -3.38 11.06
C GLU A 154 31.79 -4.81 11.57
N GLU A 155 31.15 -5.15 12.69
CA GLU A 155 31.24 -6.49 13.28
C GLU A 155 30.43 -7.49 12.45
N THR A 156 29.22 -7.14 12.09
CA THR A 156 28.33 -7.94 11.24
C THR A 156 28.93 -8.14 9.86
N LEU A 157 29.46 -7.07 9.25
CA LEU A 157 30.10 -7.16 7.93
C LEU A 157 31.37 -8.04 7.93
N LYS A 158 32.12 -8.10 9.04
CA LYS A 158 33.28 -9.01 9.17
C LYS A 158 32.88 -10.47 9.28
N LYS A 159 31.67 -10.77 9.72
CA LYS A 159 31.12 -12.13 9.84
C LYS A 159 30.36 -12.59 8.62
N GLN A 160 30.27 -11.76 7.59
CA GLN A 160 29.55 -12.11 6.36
C GLN A 160 30.13 -13.38 5.73
N ILE A 161 29.24 -14.28 5.35
CA ILE A 161 29.53 -15.48 4.60
C ILE A 161 28.64 -15.57 3.35
N THR A 162 29.00 -16.44 2.45
CA THR A 162 28.13 -16.84 1.34
C THR A 162 27.48 -18.16 1.71
N ILE A 163 26.15 -18.18 1.73
CA ILE A 163 25.36 -19.40 1.84
C ILE A 163 24.86 -19.79 0.46
N THR A 164 24.64 -21.07 0.26
CA THR A 164 24.12 -21.61 -1.01
C THR A 164 22.79 -22.31 -0.75
N CYS A 165 21.88 -22.16 -1.68
CA CYS A 165 20.64 -22.92 -1.67
C CYS A 165 20.96 -24.43 -1.74
N PRO A 166 20.45 -25.25 -0.81
CA PRO A 166 20.67 -26.68 -0.87
C PRO A 166 19.95 -27.28 -2.10
N GLU A 167 20.62 -28.22 -2.76
CA GLU A 167 19.98 -29.00 -3.81
C GLU A 167 18.92 -29.91 -3.17
N ASN A 168 17.69 -29.84 -3.65
CA ASN A 168 16.62 -30.75 -3.26
C ASN A 168 16.04 -31.43 -4.51
N GLU A 169 16.50 -32.67 -4.76
CA GLU A 169 16.05 -33.46 -5.91
C GLU A 169 14.55 -33.82 -5.83
N GLU A 170 13.95 -33.78 -4.65
CA GLU A 170 12.54 -34.09 -4.40
C GLU A 170 11.64 -32.84 -4.44
N SER A 171 12.19 -31.65 -4.65
CA SER A 171 11.43 -30.41 -4.70
C SER A 171 10.44 -30.41 -5.87
N LYS A 172 9.19 -30.03 -5.59
CA LYS A 172 8.16 -29.82 -6.62
C LYS A 172 8.47 -28.64 -7.55
N HIS A 173 9.34 -27.74 -7.11
CA HIS A 173 9.74 -26.53 -7.84
C HIS A 173 11.24 -26.52 -8.08
N PRO A 174 11.70 -26.94 -9.27
CA PRO A 174 13.13 -27.05 -9.57
C PRO A 174 13.85 -25.69 -9.67
N ASN A 175 13.10 -24.59 -9.77
CA ASN A 175 13.65 -23.24 -9.97
C ASN A 175 13.28 -22.32 -8.80
N ILE A 176 13.94 -22.52 -7.65
CA ILE A 176 13.79 -21.66 -6.48
C ILE A 176 14.81 -20.51 -6.42
N ILE A 177 15.74 -20.48 -7.38
CA ILE A 177 16.71 -19.40 -7.54
C ILE A 177 16.33 -18.60 -8.77
N TYR A 178 16.05 -17.35 -8.57
CA TYR A 178 15.71 -16.40 -9.62
C TYR A 178 16.92 -15.61 -10.07
N ASP A 179 16.88 -15.07 -11.29
CA ASP A 179 17.89 -14.16 -11.78
C ASP A 179 18.12 -13.00 -10.81
N PRO A 180 19.37 -12.60 -10.54
CA PRO A 180 19.66 -11.47 -9.67
C PRO A 180 19.46 -10.13 -10.37
N TYR A 181 18.71 -9.23 -9.72
CA TYR A 181 18.49 -7.85 -10.14
C TYR A 181 18.97 -6.91 -9.06
N ILE A 182 20.11 -6.26 -9.24
CA ILE A 182 20.60 -5.22 -8.33
C ILE A 182 19.69 -4.00 -8.41
N ILE A 183 19.41 -3.38 -7.27
CA ILE A 183 18.73 -2.10 -7.18
C ILE A 183 19.78 -1.00 -7.34
N ASP A 184 19.87 -0.40 -8.53
CA ASP A 184 20.83 0.67 -8.81
C ASP A 184 20.45 1.98 -8.09
N TYR A 185 19.15 2.29 -8.03
CA TYR A 185 18.61 3.45 -7.32
C TYR A 185 17.10 3.31 -7.12
N TYR A 186 16.53 4.18 -6.27
CA TYR A 186 15.09 4.30 -6.09
C TYR A 186 14.55 5.56 -6.76
N ARG A 187 13.55 5.41 -7.61
CA ARG A 187 12.73 6.55 -8.03
C ARG A 187 11.74 6.85 -6.90
N ILE A 188 11.85 8.04 -6.33
CA ILE A 188 10.95 8.51 -5.28
C ILE A 188 9.73 9.16 -5.93
N SER A 189 8.55 8.86 -5.44
CA SER A 189 7.28 9.45 -5.83
C SER A 189 6.40 9.66 -4.62
N LYS A 190 5.20 10.19 -4.85
CA LYS A 190 4.17 10.37 -3.82
C LYS A 190 2.95 9.56 -4.20
N GLU A 191 2.37 8.88 -3.23
CA GLU A 191 1.08 8.21 -3.34
C GLU A 191 0.10 8.78 -2.34
N LEU A 192 -1.18 8.76 -2.66
CA LEU A 192 -2.23 9.12 -1.72
C LEU A 192 -2.25 8.13 -0.54
N LYS A 193 -2.46 8.66 0.65
CA LYS A 193 -2.71 7.87 1.84
C LYS A 193 -4.02 7.08 1.71
N PRO A 194 -4.19 5.99 2.48
CA PRO A 194 -5.41 5.19 2.46
C PRO A 194 -6.68 6.04 2.59
N LEU A 195 -7.73 5.62 1.91
CA LEU A 195 -9.00 6.37 1.82
C LEU A 195 -9.60 6.67 3.20
N SER A 196 -9.50 5.73 4.14
CA SER A 196 -9.92 5.93 5.54
C SER A 196 -9.21 7.10 6.21
N PHE A 197 -7.89 7.22 6.00
CA PHE A 197 -7.12 8.37 6.48
C PHE A 197 -7.59 9.68 5.84
N LEU A 198 -7.85 9.68 4.53
CA LEU A 198 -8.29 10.89 3.82
C LEU A 198 -9.66 11.36 4.30
N TYR A 199 -10.61 10.45 4.53
CA TYR A 199 -11.92 10.80 5.09
C TYR A 199 -11.78 11.47 6.46
N GLU A 200 -10.97 10.92 7.35
CA GLU A 200 -10.71 11.50 8.66
C GLU A 200 -9.99 12.85 8.56
N ARG A 201 -8.88 12.90 7.83
CA ARG A 201 -8.03 14.09 7.70
C ARG A 201 -8.75 15.27 7.07
N LEU A 202 -9.55 15.03 6.05
CA LEU A 202 -10.31 16.04 5.32
C LEU A 202 -11.70 16.27 5.91
N ARG A 203 -12.07 15.49 6.93
CA ARG A 203 -13.40 15.51 7.56
C ARG A 203 -14.54 15.33 6.55
N LEU A 204 -14.33 14.40 5.63
CA LEU A 204 -15.31 14.07 4.62
C LEU A 204 -16.25 12.97 5.10
N PRO A 205 -17.54 13.02 4.75
CA PRO A 205 -18.39 11.85 4.84
C PRO A 205 -17.94 10.81 3.79
N GLU A 206 -18.19 9.54 4.06
CA GLU A 206 -18.03 8.50 3.02
C GLU A 206 -18.82 8.89 1.78
N ASN A 207 -18.17 8.81 0.62
CA ASN A 207 -18.75 9.28 -0.64
C ASN A 207 -18.27 8.42 -1.80
N ASP A 208 -19.21 7.85 -2.57
CA ASP A 208 -18.89 6.94 -3.66
C ASP A 208 -18.18 7.63 -4.82
N GLN A 209 -18.49 8.90 -5.12
CA GLN A 209 -17.79 9.63 -6.17
C GLN A 209 -16.34 9.88 -5.76
N PHE A 210 -16.08 10.36 -4.54
CA PHE A 210 -14.72 10.55 -4.05
C PHE A 210 -13.93 9.25 -4.02
N ARG A 211 -14.58 8.14 -3.60
CA ARG A 211 -13.98 6.81 -3.65
C ARG A 211 -13.60 6.42 -5.09
N THR A 212 -14.51 6.63 -6.04
CA THR A 212 -14.25 6.33 -7.46
C THR A 212 -13.09 7.15 -8.00
N ASP A 213 -13.07 8.46 -7.74
CA ASP A 213 -12.01 9.38 -8.17
C ASP A 213 -10.66 8.99 -7.55
N TYR A 214 -10.67 8.59 -6.27
CA TYR A 214 -9.50 8.11 -5.55
C TYR A 214 -8.89 6.88 -6.23
N TYR A 215 -9.69 5.84 -6.52
CA TYR A 215 -9.19 4.61 -7.16
C TYR A 215 -8.85 4.78 -8.65
N ALA A 216 -9.45 5.75 -9.32
CA ALA A 216 -9.13 6.07 -10.71
C ALA A 216 -7.93 7.01 -10.85
N SER A 217 -7.35 7.49 -9.75
CA SER A 217 -6.25 8.44 -9.80
C SER A 217 -4.94 7.77 -10.17
N ASP A 218 -4.07 8.50 -10.88
CA ASP A 218 -2.70 8.07 -11.23
C ASP A 218 -1.74 8.08 -10.01
N TYR A 219 -2.27 8.34 -8.81
CA TYR A 219 -1.48 8.40 -7.57
C TYR A 219 -1.25 7.03 -6.91
N PHE A 220 -1.61 5.94 -7.58
CA PHE A 220 -1.33 4.59 -7.12
C PHE A 220 -0.55 3.80 -8.16
N ALA A 221 0.51 3.18 -7.73
CA ALA A 221 1.22 2.21 -8.53
C ALA A 221 0.84 0.81 -8.05
N ASN A 222 -0.21 0.28 -8.66
CA ASN A 222 -0.75 -1.02 -8.28
C ASN A 222 0.09 -2.17 -8.83
N ASP A 223 0.63 -2.00 -10.05
CA ASP A 223 1.30 -3.07 -10.82
C ASP A 223 2.83 -2.94 -10.78
N CYS A 224 3.41 -2.78 -9.60
CA CYS A 224 4.86 -2.65 -9.49
C CYS A 224 5.41 -3.11 -8.14
N ILE A 225 6.70 -3.43 -8.15
CA ILE A 225 7.47 -3.60 -6.93
C ILE A 225 7.71 -2.20 -6.34
N LYS A 226 7.36 -2.02 -5.07
CA LYS A 226 7.58 -0.77 -4.36
C LYS A 226 7.87 -0.96 -2.88
N ILE A 227 8.56 0.02 -2.29
CA ILE A 227 8.82 0.10 -0.84
C ILE A 227 8.10 1.35 -0.30
N GLY A 228 7.29 1.15 0.72
CA GLY A 228 6.44 2.18 1.31
C GLY A 228 5.17 2.45 0.50
N GLY A 229 4.44 3.48 0.91
CA GLY A 229 3.23 3.92 0.24
C GLY A 229 1.96 3.21 0.70
N THR A 230 0.92 3.31 -0.11
CA THR A 230 -0.36 2.66 0.12
C THR A 230 -0.34 1.27 -0.50
N ALA A 231 -0.48 0.24 0.33
CA ALA A 231 -0.54 -1.14 -0.12
C ALA A 231 -1.80 -1.39 -0.94
N PHE A 232 -1.64 -1.95 -2.12
CA PHE A 232 -2.76 -2.41 -2.91
C PHE A 232 -3.20 -3.81 -2.45
N HIS A 233 -4.49 -4.03 -2.36
CA HIS A 233 -5.12 -5.30 -2.05
C HIS A 233 -6.19 -5.59 -3.09
N CYS A 234 -6.21 -6.81 -3.61
CA CYS A 234 -7.19 -7.21 -4.61
C CYS A 234 -8.61 -7.32 -4.03
N GLN A 235 -8.71 -7.71 -2.75
CA GLN A 235 -9.99 -8.04 -2.10
C GLN A 235 -10.26 -7.24 -0.81
N GLN A 236 -9.34 -6.39 -0.39
CA GLN A 236 -9.43 -5.66 0.88
C GLN A 236 -9.29 -4.15 0.66
N GLU A 237 -9.62 -3.38 1.70
CA GLU A 237 -9.35 -1.95 1.69
C GLU A 237 -7.84 -1.68 1.67
N LEU A 238 -7.46 -0.62 0.95
CA LEU A 238 -6.07 -0.17 0.89
C LEU A 238 -5.58 0.22 2.28
N THR A 239 -4.40 -0.27 2.64
CA THR A 239 -3.74 0.02 3.91
C THR A 239 -2.38 0.66 3.69
N PHE A 240 -1.81 1.27 4.72
CA PHE A 240 -0.42 1.71 4.66
C PHE A 240 0.51 0.51 4.75
N ASN A 241 1.45 0.39 3.80
CA ASN A 241 2.56 -0.54 3.89
C ASN A 241 3.88 0.23 3.82
N LYS A 242 4.69 0.07 4.84
CA LYS A 242 5.99 0.71 4.98
C LYS A 242 7.10 -0.06 4.26
N PHE A 243 6.92 -1.36 4.09
CA PHE A 243 7.93 -2.27 3.55
C PHE A 243 7.69 -2.57 2.07
N LEU A 244 7.77 -3.82 1.68
CA LEU A 244 7.82 -4.24 0.30
C LEU A 244 6.45 -4.70 -0.19
N GLN A 245 6.00 -4.17 -1.32
CA GLN A 245 4.95 -4.75 -2.15
C GLN A 245 5.59 -5.41 -3.35
N LEU A 246 5.14 -6.61 -3.66
CA LEU A 246 5.54 -7.41 -4.82
C LEU A 246 4.34 -7.64 -5.71
N ASN A 247 4.56 -7.59 -7.01
CA ASN A 247 3.59 -8.08 -7.99
C ASN A 247 4.33 -8.83 -9.11
N ASP A 248 3.58 -9.40 -10.02
CA ASP A 248 4.11 -10.00 -11.25
C ASP A 248 4.66 -8.90 -12.18
N SER A 249 5.86 -8.42 -11.87
CA SER A 249 6.53 -7.36 -12.65
C SER A 249 7.46 -7.90 -13.73
N GLY A 250 7.55 -9.23 -13.88
CA GLY A 250 8.51 -9.89 -14.75
C GLY A 250 9.97 -9.80 -14.28
N VAL A 251 10.24 -9.12 -13.16
CA VAL A 251 11.56 -9.08 -12.50
C VAL A 251 11.73 -10.27 -11.58
N LEU A 252 10.69 -10.58 -10.81
CA LEU A 252 10.60 -11.79 -10.01
C LEU A 252 9.47 -12.64 -10.58
N PRO A 253 9.73 -13.84 -11.05
CA PRO A 253 8.70 -14.75 -11.55
C PRO A 253 7.95 -15.42 -10.39
N VAL A 254 7.48 -14.61 -9.45
CA VAL A 254 6.64 -15.05 -8.33
C VAL A 254 5.21 -14.68 -8.68
N GLU A 255 4.38 -15.67 -8.94
CA GLU A 255 2.96 -15.49 -9.19
C GLU A 255 2.16 -15.79 -7.91
N PHE A 256 1.52 -14.76 -7.37
CA PHE A 256 0.64 -14.89 -6.22
C PHE A 256 -0.81 -15.15 -6.70
N GLY A 257 -1.11 -16.38 -7.07
CA GLY A 257 -2.43 -16.71 -7.62
C GLY A 257 -2.72 -16.02 -8.94
N ASP A 258 -3.97 -15.62 -9.17
CA ASP A 258 -4.40 -14.92 -10.39
C ASP A 258 -4.18 -13.42 -10.25
N SER A 259 -3.07 -12.92 -10.81
CA SER A 259 -2.68 -11.49 -10.73
C SER A 259 -2.60 -10.96 -9.30
N GLY A 260 -2.11 -11.76 -8.37
CA GLY A 260 -2.06 -11.42 -6.96
C GLY A 260 -0.91 -10.50 -6.59
N ILE A 261 -0.96 -10.01 -5.37
CA ILE A 261 0.03 -9.08 -4.80
C ILE A 261 0.52 -9.60 -3.47
N GLY A 262 1.84 -9.75 -3.36
CA GLY A 262 2.52 -10.09 -2.12
C GLY A 262 2.95 -8.84 -1.35
N GLN A 263 2.90 -8.92 -0.03
CA GLN A 263 3.24 -7.80 0.84
C GLN A 263 4.03 -8.26 2.05
N LEU A 264 5.23 -7.73 2.19
CA LEU A 264 6.00 -7.79 3.43
C LEU A 264 5.55 -6.65 4.33
N LYS A 265 5.14 -6.96 5.53
CA LYS A 265 4.62 -6.00 6.53
C LYS A 265 5.36 -6.15 7.86
N GLN A 266 5.25 -5.16 8.71
CA GLN A 266 5.69 -5.22 10.09
C GLN A 266 4.50 -4.97 11.02
N SER A 267 4.35 -5.82 12.03
CA SER A 267 3.35 -5.65 13.07
C SER A 267 3.69 -4.45 13.95
N ARG A 268 2.72 -3.97 14.73
CA ARG A 268 2.95 -2.92 15.76
C ARG A 268 3.96 -3.32 16.85
N TYR A 269 4.31 -4.59 16.94
CA TYR A 269 5.28 -5.12 17.90
C TYR A 269 6.68 -5.32 17.28
N GLY A 270 6.88 -4.94 16.00
CA GLY A 270 8.15 -5.05 15.31
C GLY A 270 8.37 -6.36 14.56
N SER A 271 7.51 -7.37 14.73
CA SER A 271 7.65 -8.64 14.01
C SER A 271 7.26 -8.47 12.55
N TYR A 272 8.05 -9.03 11.66
CA TYR A 272 7.75 -9.08 10.22
C TYR A 272 6.80 -10.23 9.90
N PHE A 273 6.02 -10.07 8.86
CA PHE A 273 5.19 -11.12 8.28
C PHE A 273 4.91 -10.83 6.81
N PHE A 274 4.70 -11.89 6.06
CA PHE A 274 4.29 -11.82 4.66
C PHE A 274 2.82 -12.16 4.52
N SER A 275 2.14 -11.55 3.60
CA SER A 275 0.78 -11.88 3.19
C SER A 275 0.60 -11.60 1.71
N TRP A 276 -0.29 -12.31 1.06
CA TRP A 276 -0.66 -12.05 -0.33
C TRP A 276 -2.16 -12.21 -0.53
N ASP A 277 -2.68 -11.60 -1.57
CA ASP A 277 -4.06 -11.75 -2.04
C ASP A 277 -4.11 -11.72 -3.58
N CYS A 278 -5.15 -12.28 -4.15
CA CYS A 278 -5.41 -12.31 -5.60
C CYS A 278 -6.89 -12.07 -5.90
N TYR A 279 -7.21 -11.90 -7.18
CA TYR A 279 -8.58 -11.72 -7.65
C TYR A 279 -9.41 -13.01 -7.57
#